data_daf0ddda9a54818f0c34eaadc646b8f0
#
_entry.id   daf0ddda9a54818f0c34eaadc646b8f0
#
_cell.length_a   1.000
_cell.length_b   1.000
_cell.length_c   1.000
_cell.angle_alpha   90.00
_cell.angle_beta   90.00
_cell.angle_gamma   90.00
#
_symmetry.space_group_name_H-M   'P 1'
#
loop_
_entity.id
_entity.type
_entity.pdbx_description
1 polymer ?
#
loop_
_entity_poly.entity_id
_entity_poly.type
_entity_poly.pdbx_seq_one_letter_code
_entity_poly.pdbx_strand_id
1 'polypeptide(L)'
;MRGTVLAEGIGEKLTPLPPMPKCQILIAKPPISVSTKMVYEKLDSCEIKEHPDIDGILDGLKNQDLEQVAASLGNVLEKVTVEAYPVIAQIKECMMEAGALGAMMSGSGPTVFGIFRDRRTAKEAFTKVKAQNLAKQIYLANVHNVRRR
;
A
#
# COMPACT_ATOMS: atom_id res chain seq x y z
N MET A 1 2.04 -2.04 19.52
CA MET A 1 0.59 -1.75 19.47
C MET A 1 -0.05 -2.53 18.33
N ARG A 2 -1.20 -3.12 18.55
CA ARG A 2 -1.94 -3.88 17.54
C ARG A 2 -3.13 -3.06 17.02
N GLY A 3 -3.53 -3.34 15.78
CA GLY A 3 -4.65 -2.67 15.14
C GLY A 3 -4.21 -1.55 14.21
N THR A 4 -5.11 -0.62 13.94
CA THR A 4 -4.86 0.52 13.04
C THR A 4 -4.37 1.71 13.86
N VAL A 5 -3.25 2.28 13.46
CA VAL A 5 -2.64 3.40 14.17
C VAL A 5 -2.12 4.45 13.20
N LEU A 6 -2.10 5.70 13.64
CA LEU A 6 -1.35 6.76 12.97
C LEU A 6 0.02 6.86 13.63
N ALA A 7 1.08 6.67 12.85
CA ALA A 7 2.46 6.81 13.30
C ALA A 7 3.03 8.13 12.80
N GLU A 8 3.56 8.93 13.71
CA GLU A 8 4.13 10.24 13.40
C GLU A 8 5.57 10.34 13.91
N GLY A 9 6.30 11.36 13.42
CA GLY A 9 7.71 11.53 13.74
C GLY A 9 8.56 10.44 13.09
N ILE A 10 9.41 9.79 13.87
CA ILE A 10 10.22 8.63 13.44
C ILE A 10 9.55 7.30 13.81
N GLY A 11 8.24 7.33 14.06
CA GLY A 11 7.46 6.16 14.43
C GLY A 11 7.22 6.01 15.93
N GLU A 12 7.67 6.96 16.74
CA GLU A 12 7.53 6.94 18.21
C GLU A 12 6.17 7.42 18.68
N LYS A 13 5.52 8.28 17.91
CA LYS A 13 4.20 8.79 18.25
C LYS A 13 3.12 7.96 17.56
N LEU A 14 2.41 7.14 18.33
CA LEU A 14 1.36 6.25 17.84
C LEU A 14 0.00 6.71 18.39
N THR A 15 -0.95 6.91 17.48
CA THR A 15 -2.32 7.27 17.82
C THR A 15 -3.25 6.16 17.35
N PRO A 16 -4.00 5.49 18.24
CA PRO A 16 -4.98 4.49 17.84
C PRO A 16 -6.07 5.10 16.95
N LEU A 17 -6.42 4.38 15.89
CA LEU A 17 -7.46 4.79 14.93
C LEU A 17 -8.59 3.77 14.91
N PRO A 18 -9.75 4.13 14.33
CA PRO A 18 -10.80 3.16 14.06
C PRO A 18 -10.25 1.99 13.22
N PRO A 19 -10.81 0.79 13.36
CA PRO A 19 -10.30 -0.36 12.62
C PRO A 19 -10.47 -0.18 11.11
N MET A 20 -9.55 -0.77 10.36
CA MET A 20 -9.65 -0.83 8.91
C MET A 20 -10.92 -1.59 8.51
N PRO A 21 -11.75 -1.08 7.58
CA PRO A 21 -12.90 -1.83 7.07
C PRO A 21 -12.49 -3.19 6.52
N LYS A 22 -13.37 -4.18 6.61
CA LYS A 22 -13.10 -5.52 6.12
C LYS A 22 -12.76 -5.49 4.63
N CYS A 23 -11.61 -6.05 4.27
CA CYS A 23 -11.13 -6.10 2.89
C CYS A 23 -10.09 -7.19 2.72
N GLN A 24 -9.68 -7.41 1.48
CA GLN A 24 -8.57 -8.31 1.14
C GLN A 24 -7.37 -7.48 0.70
N ILE A 25 -6.18 -7.90 1.09
CA ILE A 25 -4.93 -7.25 0.71
C ILE A 25 -4.12 -8.22 -0.13
N LEU A 26 -3.76 -7.81 -1.33
CA LEU A 26 -2.85 -8.56 -2.20
C LEU A 26 -1.46 -7.94 -2.06
N ILE A 27 -0.47 -8.75 -1.71
CA ILE A 27 0.90 -8.30 -1.49
C ILE A 27 1.78 -8.94 -2.55
N ALA A 28 2.55 -8.14 -3.28
CA ALA A 28 3.44 -8.62 -4.31
C ALA A 28 4.84 -8.01 -4.14
N LYS A 29 5.85 -8.86 -4.14
CA LYS A 29 7.24 -8.43 -4.02
C LYS A 29 8.03 -8.86 -5.24
N PRO A 30 8.50 -7.90 -6.08
CA PRO A 30 9.36 -8.23 -7.22
C PRO A 30 10.75 -8.70 -6.74
N PRO A 31 11.50 -9.44 -7.59
CA PRO A 31 12.80 -10.00 -7.20
C PRO A 31 13.92 -8.97 -7.27
N ILE A 32 13.76 -7.84 -6.59
CA ILE A 32 14.75 -6.75 -6.54
C ILE A 32 14.97 -6.34 -5.09
N SER A 33 16.12 -5.77 -4.81
CA SER A 33 16.45 -5.17 -3.52
C SER A 33 16.57 -3.67 -3.70
N VAL A 34 15.87 -2.90 -2.86
CA VAL A 34 15.88 -1.44 -2.90
C VAL A 34 16.65 -0.91 -1.69
N SER A 35 17.65 -0.05 -1.93
CA SER A 35 18.35 0.63 -0.85
C SER A 35 17.48 1.74 -0.27
N THR A 36 17.04 1.58 0.97
CA THR A 36 16.27 2.60 1.69
C THR A 36 17.05 3.91 1.76
N LYS A 37 18.35 3.83 2.04
CA LYS A 37 19.24 4.99 2.09
C LYS A 37 19.25 5.76 0.78
N MET A 38 19.41 5.07 -0.35
CA MET A 38 19.43 5.68 -1.68
C MET A 38 18.10 6.39 -1.99
N VAL A 39 16.98 5.76 -1.64
CA VAL A 39 15.66 6.32 -1.88
C VAL A 39 15.47 7.62 -1.10
N TYR A 40 15.84 7.64 0.18
CA TYR A 40 15.75 8.84 1.00
C TYR A 40 16.70 9.94 0.54
N GLU A 41 17.92 9.60 0.12
CA GLU A 41 18.86 10.57 -0.44
C GLU A 41 18.32 11.23 -1.71
N LYS A 42 17.72 10.46 -2.60
CA LYS A 42 17.09 10.99 -3.81
C LYS A 42 15.87 11.83 -3.49
N LEU A 43 15.07 11.43 -2.51
CA LEU A 43 13.91 12.21 -2.07
C LEU A 43 14.34 13.59 -1.55
N ASP A 44 15.43 13.66 -0.78
CA ASP A 44 15.95 14.91 -0.24
C ASP A 44 16.41 15.86 -1.35
N SER A 45 16.82 15.33 -2.51
CA SER A 45 17.24 16.15 -3.66
C SER A 45 16.06 16.53 -4.58
N CYS A 46 14.86 16.01 -4.31
CA CYS A 46 13.67 16.28 -5.12
C CYS A 46 12.73 17.26 -4.42
N GLU A 47 12.03 18.07 -5.22
CA GLU A 47 10.94 18.88 -4.71
C GLU A 47 9.70 17.99 -4.52
N ILE A 48 9.19 17.95 -3.29
CA ILE A 48 7.99 17.20 -2.97
C ILE A 48 6.77 18.08 -3.25
N LYS A 49 6.07 17.80 -4.36
CA LYS A 49 4.89 18.59 -4.77
C LYS A 49 3.60 18.03 -4.20
N GLU A 50 3.55 16.72 -3.95
CA GLU A 50 2.35 16.04 -3.45
C GLU A 50 2.68 15.32 -2.16
N HIS A 51 1.77 15.44 -1.19
CA HIS A 51 1.82 14.72 0.08
C HIS A 51 0.65 13.75 0.17
N PRO A 52 0.81 12.61 0.89
CA PRO A 52 -0.32 11.70 1.12
C PRO A 52 -1.49 12.41 1.78
N ASP A 53 -2.70 12.04 1.38
CA ASP A 53 -3.94 12.57 1.96
C ASP A 53 -4.28 11.82 3.26
N ILE A 54 -3.57 12.16 4.33
CA ILE A 54 -3.76 11.52 5.64
C ILE A 54 -5.17 11.80 6.18
N ASP A 55 -5.67 13.02 6.03
CA ASP A 55 -7.00 13.39 6.50
C ASP A 55 -8.09 12.58 5.80
N GLY A 56 -7.94 12.33 4.49
CA GLY A 56 -8.85 11.46 3.74
C GLY A 56 -8.86 10.03 4.27
N ILE A 57 -7.69 9.49 4.65
CA ILE A 57 -7.59 8.16 5.25
C ILE A 57 -8.27 8.14 6.62
N LEU A 58 -8.01 9.15 7.47
CA LEU A 58 -8.62 9.24 8.80
C LEU A 58 -10.15 9.31 8.71
N ASP A 59 -10.67 10.13 7.80
CA ASP A 59 -12.11 10.24 7.57
C ASP A 59 -12.71 8.94 7.04
N GLY A 60 -12.01 8.28 6.11
CA GLY A 60 -12.41 7.00 5.58
C GLY A 60 -12.51 5.92 6.65
N LEU A 61 -11.54 5.87 7.55
CA LEU A 61 -11.56 4.94 8.68
C LEU A 61 -12.70 5.27 9.65
N LYS A 62 -12.88 6.54 9.97
CA LYS A 62 -13.95 6.99 10.86
C LYS A 62 -15.33 6.62 10.32
N ASN A 63 -15.54 6.79 9.03
CA ASN A 63 -16.80 6.51 8.37
C ASN A 63 -16.92 5.06 7.88
N GLN A 64 -15.90 4.22 8.12
CA GLN A 64 -15.81 2.84 7.63
C GLN A 64 -16.03 2.76 6.13
N ASP A 65 -15.44 3.71 5.40
CA ASP A 65 -15.52 3.85 3.94
C ASP A 65 -14.23 3.32 3.30
N LEU A 66 -14.26 2.06 2.88
CA LEU A 66 -13.09 1.40 2.27
C LEU A 66 -12.64 2.10 0.99
N GLU A 67 -13.57 2.56 0.17
CA GLU A 67 -13.24 3.23 -1.09
C GLU A 67 -12.51 4.54 -0.85
N GLN A 68 -12.92 5.29 0.16
CA GLN A 68 -12.25 6.54 0.53
C GLN A 68 -10.84 6.27 1.05
N VAL A 69 -10.65 5.26 1.89
CA VAL A 69 -9.34 4.87 2.39
C VAL A 69 -8.42 4.52 1.21
N ALA A 70 -8.90 3.69 0.30
CA ALA A 70 -8.12 3.26 -0.86
C ALA A 70 -7.80 4.42 -1.81
N ALA A 71 -8.73 5.33 -2.02
CA ALA A 71 -8.54 6.51 -2.87
C ALA A 71 -7.57 7.53 -2.27
N SER A 72 -7.38 7.49 -0.95
CA SER A 72 -6.52 8.44 -0.23
C SER A 72 -5.10 7.93 -0.01
N LEU A 73 -4.77 6.73 -0.48
CA LEU A 73 -3.42 6.16 -0.36
C LEU A 73 -2.38 7.02 -1.07
N GLY A 74 -1.22 7.18 -0.45
CA GLY A 74 -0.11 7.90 -1.03
C GLY A 74 1.21 7.57 -0.34
N ASN A 75 2.29 7.56 -1.11
CA ASN A 75 3.63 7.28 -0.61
C ASN A 75 4.63 8.14 -1.39
N VAL A 76 5.19 9.16 -0.74
CA VAL A 76 6.12 10.09 -1.37
C VAL A 76 7.38 9.42 -1.93
N LEU A 77 7.77 8.29 -1.34
CA LEU A 77 8.95 7.52 -1.78
C LEU A 77 8.70 6.77 -3.09
N GLU A 78 7.45 6.49 -3.41
CA GLU A 78 7.08 5.68 -4.58
C GLU A 78 7.59 6.28 -5.88
N LYS A 79 7.46 7.58 -6.07
CA LYS A 79 7.93 8.27 -7.27
C LYS A 79 9.42 8.03 -7.51
N VAL A 80 10.21 8.11 -6.45
CA VAL A 80 11.67 7.89 -6.52
C VAL A 80 11.97 6.43 -6.88
N THR A 81 11.35 5.49 -6.17
CA THR A 81 11.60 4.07 -6.35
C THR A 81 11.11 3.55 -7.71
N VAL A 82 9.95 4.02 -8.17
CA VAL A 82 9.39 3.66 -9.48
C VAL A 82 10.31 4.12 -10.62
N GLU A 83 10.90 5.28 -10.51
CA GLU A 83 11.83 5.81 -11.51
C GLU A 83 13.05 4.90 -11.67
N ALA A 84 13.58 4.38 -10.57
CA ALA A 84 14.70 3.44 -10.57
C ALA A 84 14.28 2.01 -10.94
N TYR A 85 13.06 1.60 -10.55
CA TYR A 85 12.55 0.24 -10.73
C TYR A 85 11.11 0.27 -11.27
N PRO A 86 10.95 0.42 -12.60
CA PRO A 86 9.61 0.53 -13.22
C PRO A 86 8.69 -0.67 -12.98
N VAL A 87 9.21 -1.83 -12.61
CA VAL A 87 8.40 -3.02 -12.30
C VAL A 87 7.37 -2.75 -11.21
N ILE A 88 7.67 -1.84 -10.29
CA ILE A 88 6.75 -1.46 -9.21
C ILE A 88 5.48 -0.83 -9.77
N ALA A 89 5.64 0.09 -10.74
CA ALA A 89 4.49 0.69 -11.43
C ALA A 89 3.70 -0.35 -12.23
N GLN A 90 4.39 -1.30 -12.85
CA GLN A 90 3.76 -2.38 -13.61
C GLN A 90 2.88 -3.27 -12.72
N ILE A 91 3.37 -3.59 -11.52
CA ILE A 91 2.60 -4.38 -10.55
C ILE A 91 1.38 -3.60 -10.08
N LYS A 92 1.53 -2.32 -9.73
CA LYS A 92 0.41 -1.46 -9.34
C LYS A 92 -0.66 -1.42 -10.41
N GLU A 93 -0.26 -1.16 -11.65
CA GLU A 93 -1.15 -1.09 -12.79
C GLU A 93 -1.91 -2.41 -12.98
N CYS A 94 -1.21 -3.53 -12.89
CA CYS A 94 -1.82 -4.86 -12.98
C CYS A 94 -2.87 -5.07 -11.89
N MET A 95 -2.59 -4.67 -10.65
CA MET A 95 -3.54 -4.75 -9.54
C MET A 95 -4.77 -3.87 -9.79
N MET A 96 -4.57 -2.63 -10.25
CA MET A 96 -5.68 -1.71 -10.53
C MET A 96 -6.56 -2.22 -11.67
N GLU A 97 -5.97 -2.73 -12.74
CA GLU A 97 -6.71 -3.33 -13.86
C GLU A 97 -7.50 -4.57 -13.43
N ALA A 98 -6.98 -5.29 -12.43
CA ALA A 98 -7.62 -6.49 -11.91
C ALA A 98 -8.72 -6.22 -10.88
N GLY A 99 -9.02 -4.94 -10.59
CA GLY A 99 -10.13 -4.55 -9.74
C GLY A 99 -9.77 -4.05 -8.35
N ALA A 100 -8.49 -3.72 -8.09
CA ALA A 100 -8.11 -3.10 -6.83
C ALA A 100 -8.80 -1.75 -6.66
N LEU A 101 -9.23 -1.46 -5.44
CA LEU A 101 -9.77 -0.14 -5.08
C LEU A 101 -8.64 0.89 -4.97
N GLY A 102 -7.46 0.45 -4.63
CA GLY A 102 -6.24 1.23 -4.60
C GLY A 102 -5.04 0.31 -4.50
N ALA A 103 -3.88 0.78 -4.94
CA ALA A 103 -2.63 0.05 -4.85
C ALA A 103 -1.49 1.02 -4.55
N MET A 104 -0.52 0.58 -3.76
CA MET A 104 0.57 1.44 -3.31
C MET A 104 1.80 0.62 -2.97
N MET A 105 2.97 1.24 -3.18
CA MET A 105 4.24 0.69 -2.68
C MET A 105 4.31 0.86 -1.16
N SER A 106 4.81 -0.17 -0.48
CA SER A 106 5.02 -0.13 0.98
C SER A 106 6.43 0.38 1.31
N GLY A 107 6.49 1.45 2.12
CA GLY A 107 7.77 2.03 2.53
C GLY A 107 8.61 2.48 1.34
N SER A 108 9.90 2.15 1.33
CA SER A 108 10.83 2.44 0.23
C SER A 108 10.76 1.40 -0.91
N GLY A 109 9.93 0.41 -0.80
CA GLY A 109 9.79 -0.70 -1.73
C GLY A 109 10.72 -1.87 -1.37
N PRO A 110 10.74 -2.92 -2.18
CA PRO A 110 10.02 -3.06 -3.44
C PRO A 110 8.57 -3.58 -3.34
N THR A 111 8.10 -3.87 -2.14
CA THR A 111 6.77 -4.48 -1.93
C THR A 111 5.65 -3.54 -2.36
N VAL A 112 4.68 -4.08 -3.09
CA VAL A 112 3.46 -3.39 -3.52
C VAL A 112 2.27 -4.11 -2.94
N PHE A 113 1.27 -3.37 -2.46
CA PHE A 113 0.03 -3.96 -2.02
C PHE A 113 -1.16 -3.33 -2.72
N GLY A 114 -2.24 -4.10 -2.85
CA GLY A 114 -3.50 -3.63 -3.39
C GLY A 114 -4.64 -3.98 -2.46
N ILE A 115 -5.62 -3.09 -2.37
CA ILE A 115 -6.81 -3.27 -1.53
C ILE A 115 -7.96 -3.72 -2.42
N PHE A 116 -8.60 -4.82 -2.03
CA PHE A 116 -9.74 -5.40 -2.74
C PHE A 116 -10.94 -5.52 -1.82
N ARG A 117 -12.13 -5.27 -2.35
CA ARG A 117 -13.37 -5.32 -1.60
C ARG A 117 -13.71 -6.75 -1.16
N ASP A 118 -13.51 -7.71 -2.04
CA ASP A 118 -13.91 -9.09 -1.82
C ASP A 118 -12.82 -10.09 -2.22
N ARG A 119 -12.96 -11.31 -1.70
CA ARG A 119 -11.97 -12.37 -1.90
C ARG A 119 -11.92 -12.86 -3.35
N ARG A 120 -13.04 -12.88 -4.03
CA ARG A 120 -13.11 -13.35 -5.42
C ARG A 120 -12.26 -12.48 -6.34
N THR A 121 -12.47 -11.15 -6.28
CA THR A 121 -11.71 -10.20 -7.07
C THR A 121 -10.22 -10.25 -6.72
N ALA A 122 -9.91 -10.36 -5.43
CA ALA A 122 -8.53 -10.48 -4.96
C ALA A 122 -7.84 -11.74 -5.47
N LYS A 123 -8.53 -12.89 -5.50
CA LYS A 123 -7.98 -14.14 -6.04
C LYS A 123 -7.74 -14.06 -7.55
N GLU A 124 -8.64 -13.43 -8.28
CA GLU A 124 -8.46 -13.19 -9.72
C GLU A 124 -7.25 -12.31 -9.98
N ALA A 125 -7.07 -11.26 -9.18
CA ALA A 125 -5.91 -10.38 -9.24
C ALA A 125 -4.61 -11.14 -8.91
N PHE A 126 -4.63 -11.98 -7.88
CA PHE A 126 -3.50 -12.84 -7.53
C PHE A 126 -3.04 -13.66 -8.75
N THR A 127 -3.98 -14.29 -9.42
CA THR A 127 -3.70 -15.11 -10.62
C THR A 127 -3.11 -14.26 -11.74
N LYS A 128 -3.67 -13.08 -11.98
CA LYS A 128 -3.19 -12.18 -13.03
C LYS A 128 -1.79 -11.65 -12.76
N VAL A 129 -1.50 -11.22 -11.53
CA VAL A 129 -0.18 -10.73 -11.15
C VAL A 129 0.85 -11.85 -11.27
N LYS A 130 0.49 -13.06 -10.82
CA LYS A 130 1.35 -14.24 -10.94
C LYS A 130 1.65 -14.57 -12.40
N ALA A 131 0.65 -14.50 -13.27
CA ALA A 131 0.79 -14.80 -14.69
C ALA A 131 1.72 -13.80 -15.41
N GLN A 132 1.79 -12.56 -14.96
CA GLN A 132 2.68 -11.55 -15.51
C GLN A 132 4.15 -11.79 -15.15
N ASN A 133 4.41 -12.67 -14.19
CA ASN A 133 5.76 -13.00 -13.72
C ASN A 133 6.58 -11.79 -13.25
N LEU A 134 5.90 -10.79 -12.71
CA LEU A 134 6.52 -9.54 -12.24
C LEU A 134 7.00 -9.62 -10.78
N ALA A 135 6.41 -10.53 -10.00
CA ALA A 135 6.68 -10.66 -8.58
C ALA A 135 7.20 -12.06 -8.26
N LYS A 136 8.21 -12.13 -7.39
CA LYS A 136 8.77 -13.39 -6.88
C LYS A 136 7.91 -13.97 -5.76
N GLN A 137 7.35 -13.11 -4.92
CA GLN A 137 6.52 -13.49 -3.79
C GLN A 137 5.18 -12.77 -3.90
N ILE A 138 4.09 -13.53 -3.79
CA ILE A 138 2.74 -13.00 -3.85
C ILE A 138 1.93 -13.63 -2.72
N TYR A 139 1.24 -12.80 -1.95
CA TYR A 139 0.42 -13.24 -0.81
C TYR A 139 -0.94 -12.56 -0.84
N LEU A 140 -1.95 -13.30 -0.39
CA LEU A 140 -3.29 -12.76 -0.17
C LEU A 140 -3.57 -12.82 1.34
N ALA A 141 -3.93 -11.68 1.91
CA ALA A 141 -4.13 -11.54 3.35
C ALA A 141 -5.44 -10.83 3.67
N ASN A 142 -5.94 -11.10 4.86
CA ASN A 142 -7.06 -10.38 5.45
C ASN A 142 -6.54 -9.28 6.36
N VAL A 143 -7.36 -8.24 6.57
CA VAL A 143 -7.06 -7.24 7.59
C VAL A 143 -7.22 -7.88 8.97
N HIS A 144 -6.21 -7.67 9.82
CA HIS A 144 -6.26 -8.10 11.20
C HIS A 144 -6.66 -6.93 12.11
N ASN A 145 -7.84 -7.02 12.70
CA ASN A 145 -8.31 -6.05 13.67
C ASN A 145 -8.36 -6.66 15.06
N VAL A 146 -7.91 -5.91 16.05
CA VAL A 146 -7.99 -6.35 17.45
C VAL A 146 -9.47 -6.32 17.87
N ARG A 147 -9.98 -7.48 18.34
CA ARG A 147 -11.33 -7.53 18.90
C ARG A 147 -11.31 -6.82 20.25
N ARG A 148 -12.10 -5.76 20.34
CA ARG A 148 -12.35 -5.13 21.64
C ARG A 148 -13.42 -5.96 22.35
N ARG A 149 -13.09 -6.40 23.55
CA ARG A 149 -14.04 -7.06 24.43
C ARG A 149 -14.85 -6.01 25.21
#